data_e1aee8ca764b1d7a77859bf6ad4ebf90
#
_entry.id   e1aee8ca764b1d7a77859bf6ad4ebf90
#
_cell.length_a   1.000
_cell.length_b   1.000
_cell.length_c   1.000
_cell.angle_alpha   90.00
_cell.angle_beta   90.00
_cell.angle_gamma   90.00
#
_symmetry.space_group_name_H-M   'P 1'
#
loop_
_entity.id
_entity.type
_entity.pdbx_description
1 polymer ?
#
loop_
_entity_poly.entity_id
_entity_poly.type
_entity_poly.pdbx_seq_one_letter_code
_entity_poly.pdbx_strand_id
1 'polypeptide(L)'
;MLKRICRLLLPDERKMGIRVVCAVFLCALLDFAGLAALLPVLFFLLDDGRDKDAALLFCLVAIVFILVKNALVAGLSRFQNHFLMSLYRRLSFSLFTSYYQRGLLFIRSRGSIRLGYEVNYICYAFSLNLLSPLLRMTGELLLILWVTAALLVYAPLTVLMLLSLIHISEPTRH
;
A
#
# COMPACT_ATOMS: atom_id res chain seq x y z
N MET A 1 11.18 12.51 -8.50
CA MET A 1 9.76 12.39 -8.84
C MET A 1 8.83 12.85 -7.72
N LEU A 2 8.97 12.38 -6.50
CA LEU A 2 8.11 12.77 -5.35
C LEU A 2 8.00 14.30 -5.12
N LYS A 3 9.10 15.06 -5.19
CA LYS A 3 9.08 16.53 -5.04
C LYS A 3 8.21 17.25 -6.08
N ARG A 4 8.08 16.72 -7.30
CA ARG A 4 7.22 17.30 -8.34
C ARG A 4 5.74 16.99 -8.10
N ILE A 5 5.44 15.80 -7.59
CA ILE A 5 4.07 15.40 -7.21
C ILE A 5 3.59 16.25 -6.03
N CYS A 6 4.44 16.48 -5.02
CA CYS A 6 4.10 17.34 -3.88
C CYS A 6 3.85 18.82 -4.26
N ARG A 7 4.41 19.32 -5.37
CA ARG A 7 4.14 20.68 -5.87
C ARG A 7 2.80 20.82 -6.59
N LEU A 8 2.27 19.72 -7.10
CA LEU A 8 0.96 19.68 -7.79
C LEU A 8 -0.22 19.57 -6.81
N LEU A 9 0.05 19.22 -5.54
CA LEU A 9 -0.98 19.11 -4.52
C LEU A 9 -1.24 20.48 -3.86
N LEU A 10 -2.52 20.85 -3.75
CA LEU A 10 -2.95 21.98 -2.93
C LEU A 10 -2.63 21.73 -1.44
N PRO A 11 -2.53 22.81 -0.61
CA PRO A 11 -2.22 22.68 0.81
C PRO A 11 -3.16 21.74 1.59
N ASP A 12 -4.44 21.70 1.24
CA ASP A 12 -5.41 20.79 1.86
C ASP A 12 -5.22 19.33 1.44
N GLU A 13 -4.81 19.10 0.20
CA GLU A 13 -4.51 17.76 -0.30
C GLU A 13 -3.18 17.24 0.25
N ARG A 14 -2.25 18.12 0.58
CA ARG A 14 -1.01 17.75 1.25
C ARG A 14 -1.29 17.15 2.63
N LYS A 15 -2.23 17.73 3.38
CA LYS A 15 -2.69 17.17 4.67
C LYS A 15 -3.35 15.79 4.47
N MET A 16 -4.16 15.67 3.42
CA MET A 16 -4.82 14.40 3.09
C MET A 16 -3.82 13.34 2.61
N GLY A 17 -2.83 13.74 1.82
CA GLY A 17 -1.71 12.90 1.41
C GLY A 17 -0.87 12.37 2.59
N ILE A 18 -0.59 13.21 3.58
CA ILE A 18 0.09 12.79 4.82
C ILE A 18 -0.74 11.75 5.57
N ARG A 19 -2.06 11.95 5.68
CA ARG A 19 -2.97 10.96 6.31
C ARG A 19 -2.96 9.63 5.57
N VAL A 20 -2.88 9.65 4.24
CA VAL A 20 -2.78 8.43 3.41
C VAL A 20 -1.45 7.72 3.66
N VAL A 21 -0.34 8.44 3.75
CA VAL A 21 0.96 7.85 4.09
C VAL A 21 0.93 7.24 5.50
N CYS A 22 0.33 7.93 6.47
CA CYS A 22 0.12 7.38 7.82
C CYS A 22 -0.77 6.13 7.79
N ALA A 23 -1.82 6.11 6.95
CA ALA A 23 -2.67 4.93 6.78
C ALA A 23 -1.92 3.75 6.18
N VAL A 24 -1.03 3.97 5.19
CA VAL A 24 -0.15 2.92 4.62
C VAL A 24 0.78 2.36 5.69
N PHE A 25 1.39 3.23 6.50
CA PHE A 25 2.25 2.80 7.60
C PHE A 25 1.49 1.98 8.64
N LEU A 26 0.28 2.40 8.99
CA LEU A 26 -0.57 1.69 9.94
C LEU A 26 -1.03 0.33 9.39
N CYS A 27 -1.34 0.23 8.09
CA CYS A 27 -1.63 -1.04 7.43
C CYS A 27 -0.45 -2.00 7.54
N ALA A 28 0.77 -1.54 7.23
CA ALA A 28 1.97 -2.36 7.32
C ALA A 28 2.24 -2.87 8.76
N LEU A 29 2.01 -2.02 9.76
CA LEU A 29 2.09 -2.42 11.18
C LEU A 29 1.04 -3.48 11.55
N LEU A 30 -0.20 -3.31 11.11
CA LEU A 30 -1.27 -4.28 11.35
C LEU A 30 -0.99 -5.62 10.66
N ASP A 31 -0.41 -5.59 9.46
CA ASP A 31 -0.02 -6.80 8.73
C ASP A 31 1.12 -7.53 9.44
N PHE A 32 2.13 -6.80 9.91
CA PHE A 32 3.19 -7.35 10.75
C PHE A 32 2.65 -7.95 12.04
N ALA A 33 1.77 -7.26 12.76
CA ALA A 33 1.13 -7.76 13.98
C ALA A 33 0.31 -9.03 13.71
N GLY A 34 -0.37 -9.11 12.56
CA GLY A 34 -1.09 -10.31 12.13
C GLY A 34 -0.17 -11.52 11.93
N LEU A 35 1.00 -11.32 11.31
CA LEU A 35 2.02 -12.37 11.17
C LEU A 35 2.58 -12.79 12.53
N ALA A 36 2.89 -11.82 13.39
CA ALA A 36 3.40 -12.09 14.74
C ALA A 36 2.40 -12.87 15.61
N ALA A 37 1.11 -12.63 15.44
CA ALA A 37 0.06 -13.34 16.17
C ALA A 37 -0.08 -14.83 15.79
N LEU A 38 0.44 -15.24 14.62
CA LEU A 38 0.45 -16.65 14.21
C LEU A 38 1.51 -17.48 14.96
N LEU A 39 2.61 -16.85 15.38
CA LEU A 39 3.70 -17.54 16.06
C LEU A 39 3.26 -18.23 17.37
N PRO A 40 2.57 -17.56 18.31
CA PRO A 40 2.08 -18.21 19.51
C PRO A 40 1.09 -19.35 19.23
N VAL A 41 0.24 -19.20 18.20
CA VAL A 41 -0.70 -20.26 17.80
C VAL A 41 0.06 -21.51 17.33
N LEU A 42 1.12 -21.32 16.55
CA LEU A 42 1.97 -22.42 16.08
C LEU A 42 2.68 -23.13 17.25
N PHE A 43 3.24 -22.37 18.20
CA PHE A 43 3.86 -22.92 19.39
C PHE A 43 2.86 -23.73 20.24
N PHE A 44 1.63 -23.26 20.41
CA PHE A 44 0.58 -23.95 21.15
C PHE A 44 0.12 -25.25 20.47
N LEU A 45 0.11 -25.29 19.12
CA LEU A 45 -0.28 -26.47 18.35
C LEU A 45 0.81 -27.57 18.35
N LEU A 46 2.08 -27.17 18.50
CA LEU A 46 3.21 -28.10 18.51
C LEU A 46 3.56 -28.66 19.89
N ASP A 47 3.00 -28.08 20.96
CA ASP A 47 3.26 -28.49 22.34
C ASP A 47 2.22 -29.54 22.80
N ASP A 48 2.56 -30.81 22.65
CA ASP A 48 1.69 -31.99 22.90
C ASP A 48 1.28 -32.17 24.39
N GLY A 49 1.79 -31.35 25.30
CA GLY A 49 1.61 -31.49 26.74
C GLY A 49 0.56 -30.57 27.41
N ARG A 50 -0.12 -29.71 26.64
CA ARG A 50 -1.03 -28.69 27.21
C ARG A 50 -2.51 -29.03 27.08
N ASP A 51 -3.31 -28.45 28.00
CA ASP A 51 -4.77 -28.57 28.03
C ASP A 51 -5.40 -28.14 26.71
N LYS A 52 -6.16 -29.05 26.09
CA LYS A 52 -6.84 -28.82 24.79
C LYS A 52 -7.79 -27.64 24.82
N ASP A 53 -8.39 -27.35 26.00
CA ASP A 53 -9.31 -26.21 26.17
C ASP A 53 -8.57 -24.87 26.11
N ALA A 54 -7.37 -24.78 26.66
CA ALA A 54 -6.52 -23.59 26.56
C ALA A 54 -6.07 -23.33 25.13
N ALA A 55 -5.72 -24.38 24.38
CA ALA A 55 -5.33 -24.29 22.98
C ALA A 55 -6.51 -23.78 22.10
N LEU A 56 -7.71 -24.30 22.32
CA LEU A 56 -8.91 -23.86 21.62
C LEU A 56 -9.23 -22.38 21.87
N LEU A 57 -9.16 -21.94 23.14
CA LEU A 57 -9.37 -20.54 23.50
C LEU A 57 -8.36 -19.62 22.81
N PHE A 58 -7.10 -20.02 22.76
CA PHE A 58 -6.03 -19.25 22.12
C PHE A 58 -6.23 -19.13 20.60
N CYS A 59 -6.62 -20.23 19.95
CA CYS A 59 -6.97 -20.22 18.54
C CYS A 59 -8.16 -19.29 18.24
N LEU A 60 -9.18 -19.31 19.08
CA LEU A 60 -10.37 -18.46 18.93
C LEU A 60 -10.00 -16.97 19.05
N VAL A 61 -9.18 -16.63 20.04
CA VAL A 61 -8.67 -15.25 20.24
C VAL A 61 -7.86 -14.81 19.02
N ALA A 62 -7.00 -15.67 18.50
CA ALA A 62 -6.20 -15.35 17.29
C ALA A 62 -7.09 -15.14 16.07
N ILE A 63 -8.12 -15.96 15.86
CA ILE A 63 -9.08 -15.80 14.75
C ILE A 63 -9.80 -14.45 14.88
N VAL A 64 -10.32 -14.11 16.06
CA VAL A 64 -10.99 -12.83 16.29
C VAL A 64 -10.04 -11.66 16.02
N PHE A 65 -8.81 -11.74 16.50
CA PHE A 65 -7.78 -10.72 16.24
C PHE A 65 -7.52 -10.53 14.74
N ILE A 66 -7.38 -11.63 13.99
CA ILE A 66 -7.15 -11.58 12.52
C ILE A 66 -8.35 -10.98 11.81
N LEU A 67 -9.59 -11.30 12.22
CA LEU A 67 -10.80 -10.72 11.64
C LEU A 67 -10.87 -9.21 11.87
N VAL A 68 -10.64 -8.77 13.11
CA VAL A 68 -10.63 -7.34 13.46
C VAL A 68 -9.54 -6.60 12.68
N LYS A 69 -8.32 -7.16 12.63
CA LYS A 69 -7.21 -6.62 11.86
C LYS A 69 -7.59 -6.44 10.38
N ASN A 70 -8.15 -7.48 9.75
CA ASN A 70 -8.52 -7.43 8.35
C ASN A 70 -9.63 -6.40 8.07
N ALA A 71 -10.59 -6.25 8.99
CA ALA A 71 -11.62 -5.22 8.90
C ALA A 71 -11.01 -3.80 8.95
N LEU A 72 -10.03 -3.57 9.84
CA LEU A 72 -9.31 -2.30 9.94
C LEU A 72 -8.51 -2.00 8.67
N VAL A 73 -7.76 -2.97 8.15
CA VAL A 73 -6.99 -2.83 6.90
C VAL A 73 -7.93 -2.53 5.73
N ALA A 74 -9.08 -3.19 5.64
CA ALA A 74 -10.08 -2.91 4.62
C ALA A 74 -10.63 -1.47 4.72
N GLY A 75 -10.89 -0.98 5.93
CA GLY A 75 -11.30 0.41 6.17
C GLY A 75 -10.24 1.43 5.72
N LEU A 76 -8.98 1.20 6.09
CA LEU A 76 -7.86 2.05 5.68
C LEU A 76 -7.64 2.03 4.16
N SER A 77 -7.77 0.88 3.52
CA SER A 77 -7.68 0.73 2.06
C SER A 77 -8.80 1.48 1.34
N ARG A 78 -10.03 1.47 1.88
CA ARG A 78 -11.15 2.29 1.35
C ARG A 78 -10.84 3.77 1.43
N PHE A 79 -10.25 4.23 2.54
CA PHE A 79 -9.83 5.61 2.71
C PHE A 79 -8.76 6.03 1.67
N GLN A 80 -7.77 5.16 1.42
CA GLN A 80 -6.74 5.37 0.38
C GLN A 80 -7.37 5.47 -1.01
N ASN A 81 -8.27 4.55 -1.35
CA ASN A 81 -8.96 4.54 -2.64
C ASN A 81 -9.84 5.78 -2.84
N HIS A 82 -10.50 6.25 -1.78
CA HIS A 82 -11.30 7.48 -1.83
C HIS A 82 -10.42 8.70 -2.13
N PHE A 83 -9.24 8.77 -1.52
CA PHE A 83 -8.27 9.83 -1.83
C PHE A 83 -7.80 9.80 -3.28
N LEU A 84 -7.46 8.63 -3.81
CA LEU A 84 -7.04 8.45 -5.20
C LEU A 84 -8.13 8.86 -6.19
N MET A 85 -9.39 8.51 -5.90
CA MET A 85 -10.54 8.92 -6.70
C MET A 85 -10.80 10.43 -6.63
N SER A 86 -10.64 11.05 -5.47
CA SER A 86 -10.75 12.50 -5.30
C SER A 86 -9.68 13.22 -6.13
N LEU A 87 -8.45 12.73 -6.08
CA LEU A 87 -7.33 13.25 -6.87
C LEU A 87 -7.58 13.12 -8.38
N TYR A 88 -8.06 11.96 -8.83
CA TYR A 88 -8.44 11.73 -10.23
C TYR A 88 -9.48 12.76 -10.70
N ARG A 89 -10.59 12.90 -9.94
CA ARG A 89 -11.67 13.85 -10.29
C ARG A 89 -11.14 15.27 -10.43
N ARG A 90 -10.30 15.70 -9.50
CA ARG A 90 -9.73 17.05 -9.54
C ARG A 90 -8.79 17.25 -10.71
N LEU A 91 -7.88 16.31 -10.98
CA LEU A 91 -6.97 16.40 -12.12
C LEU A 91 -7.73 16.44 -13.44
N SER A 92 -8.73 15.57 -13.59
CA SER A 92 -9.59 15.52 -14.77
C SER A 92 -10.35 16.84 -14.97
N PHE A 93 -10.95 17.37 -13.90
CA PHE A 93 -11.66 18.65 -13.96
C PHE A 93 -10.74 19.83 -14.26
N SER A 94 -9.57 19.90 -13.62
CA SER A 94 -8.56 20.93 -13.85
C SER A 94 -8.07 20.93 -15.29
N LEU A 95 -7.80 19.74 -15.85
CA LEU A 95 -7.36 19.59 -17.22
C LEU A 95 -8.45 19.99 -18.22
N PHE A 96 -9.69 19.57 -17.96
CA PHE A 96 -10.85 19.95 -18.75
C PHE A 96 -11.06 21.48 -18.78
N THR A 97 -11.02 22.11 -17.61
CA THR A 97 -11.16 23.57 -17.49
C THR A 97 -10.05 24.31 -18.21
N SER A 98 -8.81 23.81 -18.11
CA SER A 98 -7.68 24.39 -18.82
C SER A 98 -7.84 24.31 -20.36
N TYR A 99 -8.41 23.22 -20.88
CA TYR A 99 -8.69 23.09 -22.32
C TYR A 99 -9.84 23.97 -22.75
N TYR A 100 -10.88 24.08 -21.94
CA TYR A 100 -12.01 24.95 -22.21
C TYR A 100 -11.60 26.44 -22.29
N GLN A 101 -10.76 26.89 -21.36
CA GLN A 101 -10.22 28.26 -21.33
C GLN A 101 -9.35 28.60 -22.55
N ARG A 102 -8.75 27.61 -23.22
CA ARG A 102 -7.97 27.85 -24.45
C ARG A 102 -8.83 28.10 -25.69
N GLY A 103 -10.12 27.91 -25.59
CA GLY A 103 -11.11 28.25 -26.61
C GLY A 103 -11.31 27.16 -27.69
N LEU A 104 -12.35 27.39 -28.48
CA LEU A 104 -12.85 26.43 -29.50
C LEU A 104 -11.82 26.10 -30.59
N LEU A 105 -11.01 27.07 -30.98
CA LEU A 105 -9.96 26.85 -32.00
C LEU A 105 -8.93 25.82 -31.55
N PHE A 106 -8.54 25.85 -30.27
CA PHE A 106 -7.64 24.87 -29.69
C PHE A 106 -8.27 23.47 -29.66
N ILE A 107 -9.54 23.37 -29.25
CA ILE A 107 -10.27 22.09 -29.22
C ILE A 107 -10.37 21.50 -30.61
N ARG A 108 -10.68 22.31 -31.62
CA ARG A 108 -10.82 21.89 -33.01
C ARG A 108 -9.47 21.46 -33.63
N SER A 109 -8.38 22.15 -33.32
CA SER A 109 -7.03 21.83 -33.84
C SER A 109 -6.45 20.55 -33.27
N ARG A 110 -6.77 20.22 -32.01
CA ARG A 110 -6.26 19.00 -31.33
C ARG A 110 -7.16 17.78 -31.49
N GLY A 111 -8.43 17.97 -31.85
CA GLY A 111 -9.45 16.92 -31.95
C GLY A 111 -10.09 16.60 -30.60
N SER A 112 -11.40 16.65 -30.55
CA SER A 112 -12.20 16.42 -29.32
C SER A 112 -11.97 15.01 -28.71
N ILE A 113 -11.80 13.99 -29.55
CA ILE A 113 -11.57 12.61 -29.11
C ILE A 113 -10.26 12.49 -28.33
N ARG A 114 -9.18 13.12 -28.82
CA ARG A 114 -7.87 13.09 -28.16
C ARG A 114 -7.92 13.83 -26.83
N LEU A 115 -8.55 14.98 -26.77
CA LEU A 115 -8.70 15.74 -25.52
C LEU A 115 -9.55 14.98 -24.49
N GLY A 116 -10.62 14.32 -24.94
CA GLY A 116 -11.42 13.44 -24.08
C GLY A 116 -10.62 12.26 -23.51
N TYR A 117 -9.76 11.66 -24.33
CA TYR A 117 -8.85 10.61 -23.89
C TYR A 117 -7.85 11.13 -22.83
N GLU A 118 -7.24 12.29 -23.06
CA GLU A 118 -6.29 12.89 -22.13
C GLU A 118 -6.93 13.22 -20.78
N VAL A 119 -8.14 13.80 -20.79
CA VAL A 119 -8.87 14.17 -19.56
C VAL A 119 -9.32 12.94 -18.77
N ASN A 120 -9.83 11.91 -19.43
CA ASN A 120 -10.35 10.73 -18.74
C ASN A 120 -9.27 9.69 -18.48
N TYR A 121 -8.63 9.20 -19.54
CA TYR A 121 -7.75 8.02 -19.43
C TYR A 121 -6.40 8.36 -18.81
N ILE A 122 -5.76 9.46 -19.20
CA ILE A 122 -4.43 9.80 -18.65
C ILE A 122 -4.52 10.15 -17.17
N CYS A 123 -5.55 10.92 -16.77
CA CYS A 123 -5.76 11.23 -15.36
C CYS A 123 -6.13 9.99 -14.53
N TYR A 124 -6.92 9.07 -15.10
CA TYR A 124 -7.24 7.79 -14.49
C TYR A 124 -6.01 6.91 -14.33
N ALA A 125 -5.25 6.72 -15.40
CA ALA A 125 -4.04 5.91 -15.41
C ALA A 125 -2.98 6.44 -14.44
N PHE A 126 -2.82 7.76 -14.35
CA PHE A 126 -1.91 8.37 -13.39
C PHE A 126 -2.35 8.08 -11.94
N SER A 127 -3.63 8.28 -11.61
CA SER A 127 -4.09 8.13 -10.24
C SER A 127 -4.20 6.68 -9.81
N LEU A 128 -4.73 5.78 -10.64
CA LEU A 128 -5.02 4.41 -10.28
C LEU A 128 -3.96 3.41 -10.71
N ASN A 129 -3.34 3.58 -11.89
CA ASN A 129 -2.32 2.64 -12.37
C ASN A 129 -0.90 3.01 -11.93
N LEU A 130 -0.64 4.27 -11.57
CA LEU A 130 0.68 4.69 -11.10
C LEU A 130 0.70 4.92 -9.59
N LEU A 131 -0.18 5.75 -9.06
CA LEU A 131 -0.14 6.17 -7.67
C LEU A 131 -0.60 5.06 -6.71
N SER A 132 -1.65 4.32 -7.07
CA SER A 132 -2.16 3.21 -6.25
C SER A 132 -1.13 2.10 -6.04
N PRO A 133 -0.47 1.56 -7.10
CA PRO A 133 0.60 0.57 -6.90
C PRO A 133 1.79 1.12 -6.13
N LEU A 134 2.17 2.39 -6.32
CA LEU A 134 3.26 3.01 -5.55
C LEU A 134 2.96 3.03 -4.04
N LEU A 135 1.72 3.39 -3.65
CA LEU A 135 1.31 3.35 -2.25
C LEU A 135 1.35 1.92 -1.69
N ARG A 136 0.88 0.94 -2.47
CA ARG A 136 0.91 -0.47 -2.09
C ARG A 136 2.34 -0.97 -1.94
N MET A 137 3.22 -0.73 -2.92
CA MET A 137 4.65 -1.10 -2.84
C MET A 137 5.34 -0.48 -1.62
N THR A 138 5.00 0.76 -1.26
CA THR A 138 5.53 1.40 -0.05
C THR A 138 5.12 0.63 1.21
N GLY A 139 3.87 0.18 1.30
CA GLY A 139 3.38 -0.64 2.41
C GLY A 139 4.08 -1.99 2.49
N GLU A 140 4.25 -2.68 1.36
CA GLU A 140 4.93 -3.97 1.28
C GLU A 140 6.42 -3.86 1.65
N LEU A 141 7.10 -2.80 1.20
CA LEU A 141 8.49 -2.54 1.58
C LEU A 141 8.64 -2.27 3.09
N LEU A 142 7.70 -1.52 3.68
CA LEU A 142 7.68 -1.30 5.13
C LEU A 142 7.47 -2.62 5.89
N LEU A 143 6.58 -3.48 5.41
CA LEU A 143 6.33 -4.79 6.01
C LEU A 143 7.58 -5.67 5.95
N ILE A 144 8.26 -5.75 4.80
CA ILE A 144 9.52 -6.48 4.64
C ILE A 144 10.57 -5.95 5.62
N LEU A 145 10.68 -4.64 5.76
CA LEU A 145 11.62 -4.01 6.68
C LEU A 145 11.33 -4.38 8.14
N TRP A 146 10.06 -4.39 8.56
CA TRP A 146 9.66 -4.82 9.91
C TRP A 146 9.95 -6.29 10.16
N VAL A 147 9.63 -7.17 9.21
CA VAL A 147 9.89 -8.62 9.31
C VAL A 147 11.39 -8.87 9.38
N THR A 148 12.18 -8.23 8.51
CA THR A 148 13.63 -8.37 8.50
C THR A 148 14.26 -7.87 9.80
N ALA A 149 13.80 -6.73 10.31
CA ALA A 149 14.27 -6.21 11.60
C ALA A 149 13.96 -7.15 12.76
N ALA A 150 12.75 -7.71 12.79
CA ALA A 150 12.36 -8.71 13.81
C ALA A 150 13.22 -9.96 13.73
N LEU A 151 13.45 -10.49 12.52
CA LEU A 151 14.31 -11.66 12.32
C LEU A 151 15.77 -11.40 12.71
N LEU A 152 16.30 -10.21 12.45
CA LEU A 152 17.66 -9.84 12.87
C LEU A 152 17.82 -9.85 14.40
N VAL A 153 16.78 -9.46 15.12
CA VAL A 153 16.78 -9.46 16.59
C VAL A 153 16.67 -10.89 17.17
N TYR A 154 15.80 -11.72 16.57
CA TYR A 154 15.50 -13.07 17.11
C TYR A 154 16.42 -14.16 16.59
N ALA A 155 16.87 -14.09 15.33
CA ALA A 155 17.65 -15.15 14.69
C ALA A 155 18.61 -14.59 13.63
N PRO A 156 19.70 -13.91 14.04
CA PRO A 156 20.61 -13.24 13.12
C PRO A 156 21.29 -14.21 12.12
N LEU A 157 21.57 -15.44 12.52
CA LEU A 157 22.15 -16.47 11.66
C LEU A 157 21.24 -16.86 10.49
N THR A 158 19.93 -16.95 10.70
CA THR A 158 18.98 -17.30 9.65
C THR A 158 18.86 -16.18 8.60
N VAL A 159 18.92 -14.91 9.02
CA VAL A 159 18.92 -13.77 8.10
C VAL A 159 20.18 -13.75 7.25
N LEU A 160 21.35 -14.01 7.85
CA LEU A 160 22.62 -14.12 7.11
C LEU A 160 22.59 -15.25 6.08
N MET A 161 22.03 -16.42 6.42
CA MET A 161 21.86 -17.52 5.49
C MET A 161 20.90 -17.16 4.34
N LEU A 162 19.75 -16.53 4.62
CA LEU A 162 18.81 -16.10 3.60
C LEU A 162 19.41 -15.05 2.65
N LEU A 163 20.11 -14.07 3.16
CA LEU A 163 20.81 -13.06 2.36
C LEU A 163 21.91 -13.68 1.50
N SER A 164 22.68 -14.62 2.05
CA SER A 164 23.67 -15.38 1.31
C SER A 164 23.05 -16.19 0.16
N LEU A 165 21.90 -16.82 0.40
CA LEU A 165 21.19 -17.62 -0.59
C LEU A 165 20.61 -16.75 -1.73
N ILE A 166 20.10 -15.56 -1.42
CA ILE A 166 19.65 -14.58 -2.41
C ILE A 166 20.83 -14.08 -3.25
N HIS A 167 21.98 -13.81 -2.62
CA HIS A 167 23.17 -13.35 -3.32
C HIS A 167 23.77 -14.42 -4.25
N ILE A 168 23.69 -15.70 -3.86
CA ILE A 168 24.15 -16.84 -4.69
C ILE A 168 23.19 -17.10 -5.85
N SER A 169 21.88 -16.84 -5.68
CA SER A 169 20.88 -17.07 -6.73
C SER A 169 20.80 -15.96 -7.79
N GLU A 170 21.50 -14.84 -7.60
CA GLU A 170 21.63 -13.81 -8.62
C GLU A 170 22.68 -14.28 -9.65
N PRO A 171 22.26 -14.85 -10.82
CA PRO A 171 23.22 -15.22 -11.84
C PRO A 171 23.85 -13.93 -12.36
N THR A 172 25.16 -13.80 -12.17
CA THR A 172 25.98 -12.78 -12.84
C THR A 172 25.67 -12.79 -14.33
N ARG A 173 24.80 -11.88 -14.77
CA ARG A 173 24.66 -11.57 -16.18
C ARG A 173 25.93 -10.83 -16.61
N HIS A 174 26.86 -11.60 -17.18
CA HIS A 174 27.87 -11.09 -18.08
C HIS A 174 27.30 -10.98 -19.48
#